data_bb971e59799bd63b6fca71a041cd1117
#
_entry.id   bb971e59799bd63b6fca71a041cd1117
#
_cell.length_a   1.000
_cell.length_b   1.000
_cell.length_c   1.000
_cell.angle_alpha   90.00
_cell.angle_beta   90.00
_cell.angle_gamma   90.00
#
_symmetry.space_group_name_H-M   'P 1'
#
loop_
_entity.id
_entity.type
_entity.pdbx_description
1 polymer ?
#
loop_
_entity_poly.entity_id
_entity_poly.type
_entity_poly.pdbx_seq_one_letter_code
_entity_poly.pdbx_strand_id
1 'polypeptide(L)'
;RKQHRSVDAAQTVSMERRVPELDFVTECDNRVWGCNSRENVIYGCKLGDPTNWFSYRGIAADSYAVTVGSDGAFTGAASCMGYALFFKENTLHKLYGSKPSDFQLSSLRCRGVAKNAARSLCVLNETLYYLSPDGVMAWDGSLPTKVSGALDAAKLSNVQSAVGGALDGRYYLHISRESARLLVYDTEKGLWSEEDVCSCDMTSTGGQLYLWDGQALWAADPTREPDWQSTDGVETDIPFELVTGDVGLDGTEQRYLSRLTLRLDAECTSTVEVAVSYDGGAWETVASLAAQGSRRSYDLPFVPRRCGSLRLRLRGKGQITLRGLVRTIAPAKGKLWEEDTSWQA
;
A
#
# COMPACT_ATOMS: atom_id res chain seq x y z
N ARG A 1 18.16 32.56 -11.17
CA ARG A 1 18.00 33.99 -11.40
C ARG A 1 19.28 34.56 -12.00
N LYS A 2 19.30 34.94 -13.29
CA LYS A 2 20.43 35.64 -13.87
C LYS A 2 20.47 37.05 -13.30
N GLN A 3 21.45 37.37 -12.49
CA GLN A 3 21.75 38.74 -12.18
C GLN A 3 22.66 39.29 -13.27
N HIS A 4 22.14 40.21 -14.07
CA HIS A 4 22.99 41.00 -14.97
C HIS A 4 23.53 42.18 -14.17
N ARG A 5 24.83 42.29 -14.05
CA ARG A 5 25.54 43.48 -13.63
C ARG A 5 26.25 44.08 -14.82
N SER A 6 26.18 45.36 -14.99
CA SER A 6 27.13 46.07 -15.88
C SER A 6 28.51 45.97 -15.23
N VAL A 7 29.47 45.45 -15.98
CA VAL A 7 30.82 45.21 -15.52
C VAL A 7 31.74 46.11 -16.28
N ASP A 8 32.48 46.95 -15.57
CA ASP A 8 33.68 47.61 -16.15
C ASP A 8 34.74 46.51 -16.45
N ALA A 9 35.57 46.76 -17.48
CA ALA A 9 36.48 45.79 -18.05
C ALA A 9 37.50 45.16 -17.04
N ALA A 10 37.53 45.58 -15.80
CA ALA A 10 38.42 45.12 -14.74
C ALA A 10 37.72 44.25 -13.67
N GLN A 11 36.42 43.96 -13.78
CA GLN A 11 35.70 43.21 -12.75
C GLN A 11 35.47 41.75 -13.15
N THR A 12 35.88 40.82 -12.29
CA THR A 12 35.57 39.38 -12.47
C THR A 12 34.15 39.13 -12.00
N VAL A 13 33.31 38.65 -12.87
CA VAL A 13 31.95 38.17 -12.54
C VAL A 13 32.00 36.69 -12.24
N SER A 14 31.78 36.33 -10.98
CA SER A 14 31.53 34.92 -10.61
C SER A 14 30.05 34.62 -10.74
N MET A 15 29.70 33.61 -11.52
CA MET A 15 28.33 33.06 -11.58
C MET A 15 28.28 31.79 -10.77
N GLU A 16 27.54 31.80 -9.70
CA GLU A 16 27.20 30.59 -8.96
C GLU A 16 26.02 29.92 -9.63
N ARG A 17 26.17 28.63 -9.92
CA ARG A 17 25.05 27.78 -10.30
C ARG A 17 24.39 27.28 -9.01
N ARG A 18 23.13 27.60 -8.81
CA ARG A 18 22.36 27.09 -7.68
C ARG A 18 21.41 26.01 -8.16
N VAL A 19 21.30 24.95 -7.35
CA VAL A 19 20.18 24.01 -7.46
C VAL A 19 18.91 24.79 -7.05
N PRO A 20 17.79 24.67 -7.79
CA PRO A 20 16.52 25.24 -7.36
C PRO A 20 16.14 24.75 -5.96
N GLU A 21 15.35 25.51 -5.23
CA GLU A 21 14.68 24.99 -4.04
C GLU A 21 13.66 23.96 -4.50
N LEU A 22 13.79 22.71 -4.02
CA LEU A 22 12.95 21.58 -4.43
C LEU A 22 12.34 20.93 -3.20
N ASP A 23 11.01 20.75 -3.24
CA ASP A 23 10.28 20.05 -2.18
C ASP A 23 10.43 18.53 -2.32
N PHE A 24 10.36 18.02 -3.54
CA PHE A 24 10.49 16.61 -3.88
C PHE A 24 11.34 16.43 -5.13
N VAL A 25 12.05 15.32 -5.18
CA VAL A 25 12.91 14.95 -6.31
C VAL A 25 12.67 13.51 -6.72
N THR A 26 12.88 13.22 -8.00
CA THR A 26 12.90 11.87 -8.55
C THR A 26 13.91 11.79 -9.69
N GLU A 27 14.41 10.59 -9.99
CA GLU A 27 15.25 10.34 -11.15
C GLU A 27 14.37 9.72 -12.25
N CYS A 28 14.53 10.19 -13.48
CA CYS A 28 13.92 9.58 -14.64
C CYS A 28 14.77 9.91 -15.89
N ASP A 29 15.13 8.88 -16.65
CA ASP A 29 15.88 8.99 -17.91
C ASP A 29 17.18 9.79 -17.79
N ASN A 30 18.02 9.44 -16.79
CA ASN A 30 19.30 10.10 -16.49
C ASN A 30 19.21 11.61 -16.21
N ARG A 31 18.04 12.06 -15.76
CA ARG A 31 17.81 13.40 -15.24
C ARG A 31 17.27 13.33 -13.83
N VAL A 32 17.73 14.23 -13.01
CA VAL A 32 17.04 14.54 -11.74
C VAL A 32 15.95 15.54 -12.05
N TRP A 33 14.75 15.19 -11.65
CA TRP A 33 13.56 16.04 -11.72
C TRP A 33 13.16 16.46 -10.34
N GLY A 34 12.63 17.66 -10.20
CA GLY A 34 12.16 18.16 -8.91
C GLY A 34 11.06 19.18 -9.06
N CYS A 35 10.34 19.44 -7.99
CA CYS A 35 9.24 20.40 -7.97
C CYS A 35 9.37 21.39 -6.83
N ASN A 36 8.86 22.60 -7.05
CA ASN A 36 8.80 23.67 -6.09
C ASN A 36 7.35 24.14 -5.95
N SER A 37 6.78 23.98 -4.76
CA SER A 37 5.39 24.35 -4.47
C SER A 37 5.19 25.86 -4.41
N ARG A 38 6.19 26.60 -3.99
CA ARG A 38 6.10 28.07 -3.86
C ARG A 38 6.04 28.76 -5.23
N GLU A 39 6.82 28.24 -6.19
CA GLU A 39 6.87 28.76 -7.56
C GLU A 39 5.87 28.04 -8.47
N ASN A 40 5.33 26.90 -8.01
CA ASN A 40 4.45 26.01 -8.77
C ASN A 40 5.11 25.51 -10.07
N VAL A 41 6.39 25.13 -9.98
CA VAL A 41 7.25 24.76 -11.12
C VAL A 41 7.82 23.39 -10.93
N ILE A 42 7.87 22.63 -12.02
CA ILE A 42 8.63 21.39 -12.16
C ILE A 42 9.91 21.70 -12.91
N TYR A 43 11.05 21.29 -12.37
CA TYR A 43 12.39 21.49 -12.91
C TYR A 43 12.99 20.14 -13.32
N GLY A 44 13.76 20.13 -14.43
CA GLY A 44 14.62 19.04 -14.83
C GLY A 44 16.05 19.51 -14.97
N CYS A 45 17.01 18.81 -14.37
CA CYS A 45 18.43 19.13 -14.56
C CYS A 45 18.87 18.87 -16.00
N LYS A 46 20.07 19.32 -16.36
CA LYS A 46 20.72 18.94 -17.60
C LYS A 46 20.96 17.42 -17.64
N LEU A 47 20.79 16.80 -18.80
CA LEU A 47 20.99 15.36 -18.98
C LEU A 47 22.39 14.94 -18.50
N GLY A 48 22.44 13.99 -17.58
CA GLY A 48 23.67 13.46 -17.01
C GLY A 48 24.45 14.43 -16.09
N ASP A 49 23.89 15.62 -15.77
CA ASP A 49 24.55 16.61 -14.90
C ASP A 49 23.55 17.15 -13.86
N PRO A 50 23.41 16.50 -12.70
CA PRO A 50 22.44 16.87 -11.67
C PRO A 50 22.77 18.20 -10.96
N THR A 51 23.93 18.77 -11.20
CA THR A 51 24.35 20.06 -10.64
C THR A 51 23.93 21.25 -11.50
N ASN A 52 23.48 20.99 -12.75
CA ASN A 52 23.17 22.04 -13.71
C ASN A 52 21.67 22.07 -14.05
N TRP A 53 20.98 23.08 -13.54
CA TRP A 53 19.53 23.26 -13.66
C TRP A 53 19.14 24.44 -14.56
N PHE A 54 20.12 25.15 -15.12
CA PHE A 54 19.91 26.41 -15.83
C PHE A 54 20.66 26.45 -17.18
N SER A 55 20.77 25.32 -17.88
CA SER A 55 21.31 25.27 -19.24
C SER A 55 20.17 25.33 -20.25
N TYR A 56 20.10 26.38 -21.02
CA TYR A 56 19.06 26.63 -22.03
C TYR A 56 19.70 27.10 -23.34
N ARG A 57 20.36 26.17 -24.03
CA ARG A 57 21.10 26.44 -25.26
C ARG A 57 20.35 26.00 -26.50
N GLY A 58 19.21 25.32 -26.35
CA GLY A 58 18.44 24.76 -27.46
C GLY A 58 18.88 23.35 -27.88
N ILE A 59 19.65 22.64 -27.06
CA ILE A 59 20.12 21.29 -27.35
C ILE A 59 19.36 20.23 -26.52
N ALA A 60 19.42 18.98 -27.00
CA ALA A 60 18.71 17.86 -26.38
C ALA A 60 19.09 17.62 -24.87
N ALA A 61 20.32 17.95 -24.49
CA ALA A 61 20.80 17.77 -23.13
C ALA A 61 20.42 18.91 -22.16
N ASP A 62 19.76 19.97 -22.61
CA ASP A 62 19.47 21.15 -21.78
C ASP A 62 18.54 20.84 -20.62
N SER A 63 18.62 21.71 -19.62
CA SER A 63 17.69 21.75 -18.49
C SER A 63 16.28 22.10 -18.93
N TYR A 64 15.30 21.78 -18.08
CA TYR A 64 13.89 22.06 -18.35
C TYR A 64 13.21 22.69 -17.15
N ALA A 65 12.23 23.53 -17.39
CA ALA A 65 11.37 24.07 -16.34
C ALA A 65 9.98 24.34 -16.93
N VAL A 66 8.95 23.94 -16.20
CA VAL A 66 7.56 24.16 -16.59
C VAL A 66 6.72 24.55 -15.37
N THR A 67 5.92 25.59 -15.52
CA THR A 67 4.95 26.00 -14.50
C THR A 67 3.69 25.15 -14.65
N VAL A 68 3.15 24.65 -13.53
CA VAL A 68 1.90 23.91 -13.50
C VAL A 68 0.73 24.84 -13.11
N GLY A 69 -0.43 24.61 -13.73
CA GLY A 69 -1.62 25.44 -13.48
C GLY A 69 -2.54 24.93 -12.36
N SER A 70 -2.17 23.84 -11.68
CA SER A 70 -3.00 23.24 -10.61
C SER A 70 -2.76 23.93 -9.27
N ASP A 71 -3.79 23.99 -8.45
CA ASP A 71 -3.73 24.54 -7.10
C ASP A 71 -3.09 23.57 -6.09
N GLY A 72 -2.63 24.11 -4.98
CA GLY A 72 -2.07 23.38 -3.84
C GLY A 72 -0.58 23.09 -3.98
N ALA A 73 0.03 22.69 -2.87
CA ALA A 73 1.43 22.30 -2.81
C ALA A 73 1.65 20.91 -3.41
N PHE A 74 2.84 20.63 -3.90
CA PHE A 74 3.25 19.28 -4.24
C PHE A 74 3.33 18.42 -2.97
N THR A 75 2.99 17.16 -3.08
CA THR A 75 2.94 16.21 -1.98
C THR A 75 3.84 14.99 -2.21
N GLY A 76 4.42 14.86 -3.38
CA GLY A 76 5.37 13.79 -3.68
C GLY A 76 5.83 13.81 -5.13
N ALA A 77 6.91 13.08 -5.39
CA ALA A 77 7.42 12.81 -6.73
C ALA A 77 7.90 11.36 -6.83
N ALA A 78 7.73 10.74 -7.98
CA ALA A 78 8.19 9.39 -8.25
C ALA A 78 8.48 9.20 -9.74
N SER A 79 9.26 8.17 -10.07
CA SER A 79 9.45 7.69 -11.43
C SER A 79 8.78 6.33 -11.57
N CYS A 80 7.95 6.17 -12.59
CA CYS A 80 7.30 4.91 -12.88
C CYS A 80 7.03 4.79 -14.38
N MET A 81 7.27 3.63 -14.97
CA MET A 81 7.02 3.33 -16.38
C MET A 81 7.67 4.35 -17.37
N GLY A 82 8.84 4.89 -17.02
CA GLY A 82 9.52 5.91 -17.83
C GLY A 82 8.92 7.31 -17.76
N TYR A 83 8.01 7.56 -16.80
CA TYR A 83 7.43 8.88 -16.56
C TYR A 83 7.97 9.49 -15.28
N ALA A 84 8.26 10.78 -15.31
CA ALA A 84 8.44 11.57 -14.10
C ALA A 84 7.06 12.05 -13.62
N LEU A 85 6.69 11.68 -12.39
CA LEU A 85 5.38 11.89 -11.81
C LEU A 85 5.49 12.86 -10.64
N PHE A 86 4.59 13.85 -10.60
CA PHE A 86 4.53 14.85 -9.53
C PHE A 86 3.10 14.91 -9.00
N PHE A 87 2.97 14.73 -7.71
CA PHE A 87 1.69 14.62 -7.05
C PHE A 87 1.36 15.90 -6.28
N LYS A 88 0.10 16.28 -6.32
CA LYS A 88 -0.59 17.11 -5.34
C LYS A 88 -1.73 16.30 -4.75
N GLU A 89 -2.42 16.75 -3.70
CA GLU A 89 -3.49 15.95 -3.08
C GLU A 89 -4.61 15.56 -4.06
N ASN A 90 -4.88 16.43 -5.07
CA ASN A 90 -5.99 16.22 -6.01
C ASN A 90 -5.59 16.25 -7.48
N THR A 91 -4.30 16.14 -7.77
CA THR A 91 -3.78 16.18 -9.14
C THR A 91 -2.51 15.35 -9.26
N LEU A 92 -2.41 14.60 -10.34
CA LEU A 92 -1.19 13.95 -10.80
C LEU A 92 -0.70 14.65 -12.07
N HIS A 93 0.53 15.11 -12.05
CA HIS A 93 1.25 15.63 -13.20
C HIS A 93 2.18 14.54 -13.73
N LYS A 94 1.99 14.15 -14.98
CA LYS A 94 2.80 13.16 -15.69
C LYS A 94 3.61 13.88 -16.77
N LEU A 95 4.94 13.81 -16.66
CA LEU A 95 5.87 14.39 -17.60
C LEU A 95 6.55 13.28 -18.39
N TYR A 96 6.61 13.43 -19.71
CA TYR A 96 7.20 12.49 -20.64
C TYR A 96 7.79 13.20 -21.86
N GLY A 97 8.65 12.50 -22.58
CA GLY A 97 9.42 13.03 -23.72
C GLY A 97 10.90 12.70 -23.56
N SER A 98 11.70 12.91 -24.59
CA SER A 98 13.13 12.56 -24.62
C SER A 98 14.06 13.77 -24.49
N LYS A 99 13.58 14.96 -24.80
CA LYS A 99 14.38 16.20 -24.82
C LYS A 99 13.50 17.42 -24.54
N PRO A 100 14.06 18.57 -24.15
CA PRO A 100 13.30 19.77 -23.79
C PRO A 100 12.30 20.26 -24.83
N SER A 101 12.56 20.01 -26.12
CA SER A 101 11.68 20.44 -27.22
C SER A 101 10.45 19.54 -27.41
N ASP A 102 10.45 18.33 -26.83
CA ASP A 102 9.35 17.37 -26.93
C ASP A 102 8.77 16.96 -25.58
N PHE A 103 9.28 17.51 -24.48
CA PHE A 103 8.67 17.26 -23.18
C PHE A 103 7.23 17.77 -23.12
N GLN A 104 6.36 16.89 -22.68
CA GLN A 104 4.94 17.16 -22.51
C GLN A 104 4.54 16.90 -21.05
N LEU A 105 3.73 17.80 -20.53
CA LEU A 105 3.14 17.70 -19.22
C LEU A 105 1.64 17.42 -19.34
N SER A 106 1.22 16.25 -18.88
CA SER A 106 -0.20 15.91 -18.75
C SER A 106 -0.61 16.04 -17.31
N SER A 107 -1.72 16.72 -17.06
CA SER A 107 -2.28 16.93 -15.71
C SER A 107 -3.60 16.19 -15.58
N LEU A 108 -3.67 15.27 -14.63
CA LEU A 108 -4.81 14.43 -14.36
C LEU A 108 -5.44 14.81 -13.02
N ARG A 109 -6.72 15.16 -13.03
CA ARG A 109 -7.46 15.40 -11.79
C ARG A 109 -7.87 14.07 -11.17
N CYS A 110 -7.16 13.67 -10.12
CA CYS A 110 -7.39 12.44 -9.38
C CYS A 110 -6.88 12.61 -7.95
N ARG A 111 -7.16 11.64 -7.08
CA ARG A 111 -6.56 11.60 -5.75
C ARG A 111 -5.07 11.27 -5.87
N GLY A 112 -4.23 12.22 -5.48
CA GLY A 112 -2.79 12.05 -5.42
C GLY A 112 -2.32 11.69 -4.01
N VAL A 113 -1.06 11.93 -3.72
CA VAL A 113 -0.44 11.59 -2.44
C VAL A 113 -0.95 12.50 -1.32
N ALA A 114 -1.26 11.93 -0.17
CA ALA A 114 -1.64 12.68 1.02
C ALA A 114 -0.46 13.51 1.55
N LYS A 115 -0.73 14.60 2.26
CA LYS A 115 0.31 15.35 2.99
C LYS A 115 1.09 14.42 3.92
N ASN A 116 2.39 14.62 3.99
CA ASN A 116 3.33 13.82 4.80
C ASN A 116 3.40 12.33 4.42
N ALA A 117 2.84 11.94 3.27
CA ALA A 117 2.87 10.57 2.78
C ALA A 117 3.73 10.36 1.53
N ALA A 118 4.60 11.32 1.16
CA ALA A 118 5.48 11.21 0.00
C ALA A 118 6.32 9.92 0.00
N ARG A 119 6.74 9.47 1.17
CA ARG A 119 7.55 8.26 1.33
C ARG A 119 6.73 6.96 1.22
N SER A 120 5.40 7.03 1.11
CA SER A 120 4.56 5.89 0.80
C SER A 120 4.61 5.47 -0.67
N LEU A 121 5.15 6.34 -1.55
CA LEU A 121 5.33 6.04 -2.97
C LEU A 121 6.29 4.86 -3.14
N CYS A 122 5.80 3.78 -3.72
CA CYS A 122 6.57 2.58 -3.98
C CYS A 122 6.14 1.92 -5.29
N VAL A 123 7.09 1.61 -6.16
CA VAL A 123 6.84 0.87 -7.39
C VAL A 123 6.99 -0.61 -7.15
N LEU A 124 5.97 -1.37 -7.48
CA LEU A 124 5.94 -2.82 -7.39
C LEU A 124 5.27 -3.40 -8.64
N ASN A 125 5.96 -4.25 -9.38
CA ASN A 125 5.46 -4.87 -10.61
C ASN A 125 4.87 -3.83 -11.58
N GLU A 126 5.65 -2.77 -11.90
CA GLU A 126 5.27 -1.65 -12.80
C GLU A 126 4.06 -0.82 -12.33
N THR A 127 3.52 -1.11 -11.17
CA THR A 127 2.42 -0.36 -10.56
C THR A 127 2.95 0.50 -9.41
N LEU A 128 2.55 1.77 -9.38
CA LEU A 128 2.91 2.71 -8.32
C LEU A 128 1.83 2.72 -7.24
N TYR A 129 2.19 2.30 -6.04
CA TYR A 129 1.33 2.33 -4.85
C TYR A 129 1.65 3.55 -4.00
N TYR A 130 0.62 4.16 -3.40
CA TYR A 130 0.78 5.30 -2.50
C TYR A 130 -0.43 5.53 -1.61
N LEU A 131 -0.21 6.20 -0.49
CA LEU A 131 -1.28 6.65 0.40
C LEU A 131 -1.84 7.99 -0.09
N SER A 132 -3.13 8.02 -0.37
CA SER A 132 -3.90 9.23 -0.69
C SER A 132 -4.77 9.65 0.51
N PRO A 133 -5.39 10.85 0.48
CA PRO A 133 -6.37 11.24 1.51
C PRO A 133 -7.55 10.28 1.65
N ASP A 134 -7.91 9.55 0.59
CA ASP A 134 -9.06 8.64 0.56
C ASP A 134 -8.69 7.17 0.80
N GLY A 135 -7.41 6.88 0.98
CA GLY A 135 -6.87 5.52 1.16
C GLY A 135 -5.72 5.19 0.23
N VAL A 136 -5.34 3.92 0.17
CA VAL A 136 -4.23 3.47 -0.68
C VAL A 136 -4.69 3.34 -2.11
N MET A 137 -3.90 3.92 -3.01
CA MET A 137 -4.14 3.92 -4.45
C MET A 137 -3.06 3.13 -5.18
N ALA A 138 -3.43 2.55 -6.31
CA ALA A 138 -2.55 1.93 -7.29
C ALA A 138 -2.68 2.65 -8.62
N TRP A 139 -1.56 3.01 -9.23
CA TRP A 139 -1.49 3.66 -10.54
C TRP A 139 -0.66 2.81 -11.51
N ASP A 140 -1.26 2.46 -12.65
CA ASP A 140 -0.73 1.60 -13.70
C ASP A 140 -0.50 2.31 -15.04
N GLY A 141 -0.41 3.62 -15.02
CA GLY A 141 -0.29 4.44 -16.23
C GLY A 141 -1.56 5.20 -16.62
N SER A 142 -2.73 4.78 -16.11
CA SER A 142 -4.05 5.35 -16.37
C SER A 142 -4.59 6.17 -15.18
N LEU A 143 -5.82 5.93 -14.76
CA LEU A 143 -6.42 6.52 -13.57
C LEU A 143 -6.05 5.70 -12.33
N PRO A 144 -5.64 6.34 -11.22
CA PRO A 144 -5.40 5.63 -9.98
C PRO A 144 -6.66 4.92 -9.47
N THR A 145 -6.52 3.67 -9.06
CA THR A 145 -7.59 2.86 -8.49
C THR A 145 -7.38 2.67 -7.00
N LYS A 146 -8.46 2.69 -6.21
CA LYS A 146 -8.38 2.47 -4.77
C LYS A 146 -8.28 0.98 -4.46
N VAL A 147 -7.18 0.55 -3.84
CA VAL A 147 -6.95 -0.85 -3.43
C VAL A 147 -7.26 -1.13 -1.96
N SER A 148 -7.48 -0.08 -1.17
CA SER A 148 -7.79 -0.21 0.26
C SER A 148 -9.29 -0.25 0.58
N GLY A 149 -10.14 -0.62 -0.40
CA GLY A 149 -11.59 -0.67 -0.19
C GLY A 149 -12.03 -1.65 0.89
N ALA A 150 -11.29 -2.73 1.10
CA ALA A 150 -11.55 -3.73 2.13
C ALA A 150 -11.04 -3.35 3.53
N LEU A 151 -10.19 -2.31 3.65
CA LEU A 151 -9.69 -1.84 4.94
C LEU A 151 -10.72 -0.94 5.62
N ASP A 152 -10.81 -1.08 6.96
CA ASP A 152 -11.50 -0.10 7.78
C ASP A 152 -10.85 1.28 7.60
N ALA A 153 -11.65 2.29 7.27
CA ALA A 153 -11.19 3.66 7.09
C ALA A 153 -10.49 4.23 8.35
N ALA A 154 -10.87 3.75 9.55
CA ALA A 154 -10.22 4.12 10.80
C ALA A 154 -8.75 3.69 10.85
N LYS A 155 -8.35 2.64 10.12
CA LYS A 155 -6.95 2.21 10.04
C LYS A 155 -6.06 3.18 9.27
N LEU A 156 -6.64 3.95 8.36
CA LEU A 156 -5.98 4.93 7.49
C LEU A 156 -6.22 6.39 7.91
N SER A 157 -6.85 6.63 9.07
CA SER A 157 -7.13 7.97 9.58
C SER A 157 -6.00 8.52 10.45
N ASN A 158 -5.95 9.85 10.59
CA ASN A 158 -5.00 10.58 11.47
C ASN A 158 -3.53 10.22 11.21
N VAL A 159 -3.16 10.07 9.96
CA VAL A 159 -1.80 9.74 9.55
C VAL A 159 -0.89 10.95 9.76
N GLN A 160 0.17 10.79 10.55
CA GLN A 160 1.22 11.80 10.74
C GLN A 160 2.28 11.68 9.65
N SER A 161 2.68 10.46 9.32
CA SER A 161 3.55 10.14 8.19
C SER A 161 3.30 8.72 7.70
N ALA A 162 3.66 8.46 6.44
CA ALA A 162 3.56 7.14 5.86
C ALA A 162 4.81 6.82 5.05
N VAL A 163 5.26 5.57 5.16
CA VAL A 163 6.43 5.05 4.45
C VAL A 163 6.05 3.74 3.77
N GLY A 164 6.45 3.57 2.51
CA GLY A 164 6.17 2.40 1.71
C GLY A 164 7.42 1.61 1.36
N GLY A 165 7.26 0.31 1.22
CA GLY A 165 8.27 -0.61 0.72
C GLY A 165 7.63 -1.77 -0.04
N ALA A 166 8.43 -2.56 -0.74
CA ALA A 166 7.96 -3.71 -1.50
C ALA A 166 8.89 -4.90 -1.33
N LEU A 167 8.29 -6.08 -1.19
CA LEU A 167 8.99 -7.37 -1.16
C LEU A 167 8.04 -8.48 -1.64
N ASP A 168 8.51 -9.36 -2.52
CA ASP A 168 7.80 -10.57 -2.98
C ASP A 168 6.32 -10.34 -3.37
N GLY A 169 6.07 -9.36 -4.23
CA GLY A 169 4.71 -9.07 -4.69
C GLY A 169 3.82 -8.41 -3.64
N ARG A 170 4.36 -7.98 -2.50
CA ARG A 170 3.64 -7.32 -1.43
C ARG A 170 4.09 -5.88 -1.27
N TYR A 171 3.12 -4.98 -1.10
CA TYR A 171 3.34 -3.60 -0.74
C TYR A 171 3.18 -3.43 0.77
N TYR A 172 4.24 -2.99 1.42
CA TYR A 172 4.29 -2.70 2.85
C TYR A 172 4.04 -1.21 3.07
N LEU A 173 3.15 -0.87 3.97
CA LEU A 173 2.80 0.50 4.33
C LEU A 173 2.87 0.69 5.83
N HIS A 174 3.93 1.33 6.30
CA HIS A 174 4.04 1.79 7.68
C HIS A 174 3.33 3.14 7.82
N ILE A 175 2.43 3.23 8.79
CA ILE A 175 1.68 4.44 9.13
C ILE A 175 2.08 4.87 10.53
N SER A 176 2.69 6.05 10.66
CA SER A 176 2.96 6.68 11.94
C SER A 176 1.75 7.48 12.40
N ARG A 177 1.32 7.22 13.63
CA ARG A 177 0.23 7.87 14.36
C ARG A 177 0.38 7.52 15.84
N GLU A 178 -0.56 7.86 16.73
CA GLU A 178 -0.51 7.48 18.16
C GLU A 178 -0.24 5.98 18.39
N SER A 179 -0.84 5.13 17.56
CA SER A 179 -0.53 3.70 17.49
C SER A 179 -0.07 3.40 16.07
N ALA A 180 1.23 3.24 15.86
CA ALA A 180 1.81 2.91 14.57
C ALA A 180 1.22 1.59 14.03
N ARG A 181 1.14 1.47 12.70
CA ARG A 181 0.64 0.27 12.01
C ARG A 181 1.52 -0.09 10.84
N LEU A 182 1.69 -1.37 10.63
CA LEU A 182 2.28 -1.94 9.42
C LEU A 182 1.19 -2.71 8.67
N LEU A 183 0.75 -2.14 7.55
CA LEU A 183 -0.24 -2.74 6.68
C LEU A 183 0.47 -3.35 5.48
N VAL A 184 0.08 -4.56 5.10
CA VAL A 184 0.69 -5.28 3.98
C VAL A 184 -0.39 -5.65 2.97
N TYR A 185 -0.18 -5.28 1.73
CA TYR A 185 -1.06 -5.59 0.60
C TYR A 185 -0.42 -6.65 -0.28
N ASP A 186 -1.01 -7.83 -0.32
CA ASP A 186 -0.64 -8.89 -1.26
C ASP A 186 -1.29 -8.59 -2.62
N THR A 187 -0.48 -8.26 -3.62
CA THR A 187 -0.99 -7.80 -4.92
C THR A 187 -1.58 -8.92 -5.77
N GLU A 188 -1.16 -10.17 -5.54
CA GLU A 188 -1.67 -11.34 -6.26
C GLU A 188 -3.05 -11.74 -5.75
N LYS A 189 -3.25 -11.69 -4.43
CA LYS A 189 -4.50 -12.09 -3.79
C LYS A 189 -5.48 -10.93 -3.61
N GLY A 190 -5.02 -9.69 -3.74
CA GLY A 190 -5.84 -8.50 -3.46
C GLY A 190 -6.23 -8.38 -1.98
N LEU A 191 -5.44 -8.93 -1.07
CA LEU A 191 -5.74 -9.01 0.35
C LEU A 191 -4.84 -8.10 1.17
N TRP A 192 -5.40 -7.55 2.23
CA TRP A 192 -4.68 -6.77 3.23
C TRP A 192 -4.47 -7.57 4.51
N SER A 193 -3.28 -7.51 5.05
CA SER A 193 -2.94 -7.94 6.40
C SER A 193 -2.37 -6.78 7.21
N GLU A 194 -2.37 -6.93 8.52
CA GLU A 194 -1.68 -6.04 9.45
C GLU A 194 -0.64 -6.88 10.18
N GLU A 195 0.60 -6.43 10.16
CA GLU A 195 1.74 -7.12 10.77
C GLU A 195 2.30 -6.31 11.94
N ASP A 196 3.19 -6.91 12.70
CA ASP A 196 3.85 -6.25 13.81
C ASP A 196 4.69 -5.07 13.34
N VAL A 197 4.60 -3.97 14.07
CA VAL A 197 5.39 -2.78 13.80
C VAL A 197 6.81 -2.99 14.31
N CYS A 198 7.71 -3.37 13.40
CA CYS A 198 9.13 -3.57 13.70
C CYS A 198 10.02 -2.41 13.22
N SER A 199 9.45 -1.41 12.56
CA SER A 199 10.21 -0.34 11.94
C SER A 199 9.50 1.02 12.04
N CYS A 200 10.25 2.10 11.97
CA CYS A 200 9.73 3.46 11.79
C CYS A 200 10.03 4.00 10.39
N ASP A 201 10.84 3.30 9.62
CA ASP A 201 11.23 3.63 8.26
C ASP A 201 11.57 2.40 7.44
N MET A 202 11.40 2.47 6.11
CA MET A 202 11.72 1.37 5.22
C MET A 202 12.09 1.85 3.82
N THR A 203 12.81 1.00 3.09
CA THR A 203 13.10 1.18 1.68
C THR A 203 13.31 -0.16 1.00
N SER A 204 12.99 -0.23 -0.29
CA SER A 204 13.21 -1.42 -1.11
C SER A 204 14.26 -1.12 -2.17
N THR A 205 15.24 -1.98 -2.29
CA THR A 205 16.25 -1.90 -3.34
C THR A 205 16.82 -3.29 -3.65
N GLY A 206 17.07 -3.54 -4.94
CA GLY A 206 17.66 -4.82 -5.36
C GLY A 206 16.82 -6.05 -5.03
N GLY A 207 15.49 -5.93 -4.94
CA GLY A 207 14.60 -7.04 -4.54
C GLY A 207 14.60 -7.34 -3.04
N GLN A 208 15.23 -6.50 -2.22
CA GLN A 208 15.31 -6.64 -0.78
C GLN A 208 14.56 -5.50 -0.10
N LEU A 209 13.84 -5.78 0.97
CA LEU A 209 13.23 -4.79 1.86
C LEU A 209 14.12 -4.57 3.07
N TYR A 210 14.49 -3.32 3.30
CA TYR A 210 15.24 -2.88 4.46
C TYR A 210 14.33 -2.11 5.40
N LEU A 211 14.43 -2.39 6.69
CA LEU A 211 13.62 -1.85 7.76
C LEU A 211 14.54 -1.15 8.78
N TRP A 212 14.20 0.06 9.17
CA TRP A 212 14.90 0.83 10.19
C TRP A 212 14.02 0.96 11.43
N ASP A 213 14.48 0.48 12.59
CA ASP A 213 13.73 0.51 13.85
C ASP A 213 14.04 1.73 14.73
N GLY A 214 14.91 2.62 14.25
CA GLY A 214 15.41 3.78 15.00
C GLY A 214 16.82 3.56 15.58
N GLN A 215 17.32 2.31 15.60
CA GLN A 215 18.64 1.94 16.13
C GLN A 215 19.42 1.07 15.15
N ALA A 216 18.79 0.10 14.52
CA ALA A 216 19.42 -0.88 13.64
C ALA A 216 18.71 -0.95 12.29
N LEU A 217 19.47 -1.31 11.26
CA LEU A 217 18.95 -1.62 9.93
C LEU A 217 18.80 -3.13 9.80
N TRP A 218 17.58 -3.56 9.50
CA TRP A 218 17.20 -4.95 9.30
C TRP A 218 16.92 -5.22 7.83
N ALA A 219 17.21 -6.41 7.34
CA ALA A 219 16.79 -6.86 6.02
C ALA A 219 15.72 -7.94 6.20
N ALA A 220 14.58 -7.77 5.55
CA ALA A 220 13.54 -8.80 5.55
C ALA A 220 13.99 -9.98 4.69
N ASP A 221 13.95 -11.19 5.24
CA ASP A 221 14.28 -12.41 4.53
C ASP A 221 13.08 -13.37 4.55
N PRO A 222 12.24 -13.35 3.49
CA PRO A 222 11.05 -14.19 3.41
C PRO A 222 11.36 -15.66 3.14
N THR A 223 12.61 -15.98 2.80
CA THR A 223 13.03 -17.37 2.48
C THR A 223 13.55 -18.12 3.68
N ARG A 224 13.67 -17.45 4.83
CA ARG A 224 14.24 -18.04 6.02
C ARG A 224 13.29 -19.05 6.65
N GLU A 225 13.83 -20.21 6.96
CA GLU A 225 13.09 -21.32 7.59
C GLU A 225 12.54 -20.92 8.98
N PRO A 226 11.39 -21.52 9.40
CA PRO A 226 10.71 -21.16 10.65
C PRO A 226 11.51 -21.39 11.93
N ASP A 227 12.59 -22.15 11.89
CA ASP A 227 13.47 -22.44 13.02
C ASP A 227 14.59 -21.40 13.23
N TRP A 228 14.52 -20.28 12.53
CA TRP A 228 15.39 -19.16 12.81
C TRP A 228 15.14 -18.60 14.22
N GLN A 229 16.16 -18.66 15.04
CA GLN A 229 16.13 -18.11 16.39
C GLN A 229 16.39 -16.60 16.32
N SER A 230 15.51 -15.82 16.94
CA SER A 230 15.78 -14.40 17.19
C SER A 230 17.04 -14.23 18.04
N THR A 231 17.56 -13.02 18.14
CA THR A 231 18.70 -12.71 19.03
C THR A 231 18.48 -13.11 20.48
N ASP A 232 17.22 -13.26 20.91
CA ASP A 232 16.82 -13.69 22.24
C ASP A 232 16.65 -15.23 22.36
N GLY A 233 16.88 -15.97 21.29
CA GLY A 233 16.98 -17.42 21.27
C GLY A 233 15.64 -18.19 21.26
N VAL A 234 14.50 -17.54 21.30
CA VAL A 234 13.18 -18.18 21.27
C VAL A 234 12.24 -17.43 20.34
N GLU A 235 11.84 -18.08 19.28
CA GLU A 235 10.72 -17.61 18.47
C GLU A 235 9.41 -18.02 19.15
N THR A 236 8.52 -17.06 19.42
CA THR A 236 7.21 -17.32 20.00
C THR A 236 6.15 -17.31 18.92
N ASP A 237 5.16 -18.21 19.05
CA ASP A 237 4.00 -18.22 18.17
C ASP A 237 3.31 -16.84 18.16
N ILE A 238 3.22 -16.23 16.98
CA ILE A 238 2.57 -14.94 16.81
C ILE A 238 1.06 -15.14 16.82
N PRO A 239 0.31 -14.39 17.67
CA PRO A 239 -1.13 -14.43 17.64
C PRO A 239 -1.65 -13.78 16.35
N PHE A 240 -2.64 -14.39 15.72
CA PHE A 240 -3.30 -13.84 14.54
C PHE A 240 -4.77 -13.56 14.79
N GLU A 241 -5.32 -12.62 14.04
CA GLU A 241 -6.76 -12.37 13.95
C GLU A 241 -7.14 -12.17 12.49
N LEU A 242 -8.14 -12.92 12.02
CA LEU A 242 -8.76 -12.77 10.71
C LEU A 242 -10.25 -12.48 10.92
N VAL A 243 -10.73 -11.40 10.31
CA VAL A 243 -12.16 -11.05 10.31
C VAL A 243 -12.60 -10.93 8.86
N THR A 244 -13.64 -11.69 8.47
CA THR A 244 -14.22 -11.56 7.14
C THR A 244 -15.04 -10.27 7.02
N GLY A 245 -15.24 -9.79 5.82
CA GLY A 245 -16.33 -8.86 5.53
C GLY A 245 -17.70 -9.50 5.77
N ASP A 246 -18.76 -8.74 5.54
CA ASP A 246 -20.11 -9.29 5.57
C ASP A 246 -20.29 -10.31 4.45
N VAL A 247 -20.40 -11.57 4.83
CA VAL A 247 -20.77 -12.64 3.92
C VAL A 247 -22.28 -12.57 3.77
N GLY A 248 -22.74 -11.88 2.72
CA GLY A 248 -24.17 -11.76 2.41
C GLY A 248 -24.77 -13.12 2.08
N LEU A 249 -26.01 -13.33 2.48
CA LEU A 249 -26.76 -14.53 2.16
C LEU A 249 -27.65 -14.27 0.93
N ASP A 250 -27.08 -13.73 -0.14
CA ASP A 250 -27.69 -13.45 -1.44
C ASP A 250 -29.16 -13.05 -1.41
N GLY A 251 -29.40 -11.75 -1.35
CA GLY A 251 -30.73 -11.14 -1.41
C GLY A 251 -31.03 -10.18 -0.26
N THR A 252 -32.14 -9.48 -0.39
CA THR A 252 -32.65 -8.51 0.62
C THR A 252 -33.39 -9.19 1.77
N GLU A 253 -33.62 -10.50 1.70
CA GLU A 253 -34.39 -11.26 2.69
C GLU A 253 -33.47 -12.03 3.63
N GLN A 254 -33.84 -12.08 4.90
CA GLN A 254 -33.18 -12.95 5.87
C GLN A 254 -33.35 -14.42 5.50
N ARG A 255 -32.25 -15.13 5.39
CA ARG A 255 -32.23 -16.56 5.11
C ARG A 255 -31.86 -17.37 6.35
N TYR A 256 -32.27 -18.63 6.37
CA TYR A 256 -31.97 -19.52 7.49
C TYR A 256 -30.64 -20.23 7.25
N LEU A 257 -29.61 -19.83 8.00
CA LEU A 257 -28.32 -20.49 8.02
C LEU A 257 -28.42 -21.75 8.90
N SER A 258 -28.22 -22.92 8.32
CA SER A 258 -28.39 -24.20 9.00
C SER A 258 -27.08 -24.89 9.36
N ARG A 259 -26.02 -24.70 8.58
CA ARG A 259 -24.72 -25.31 8.81
C ARG A 259 -23.58 -24.40 8.36
N LEU A 260 -22.48 -24.45 9.09
CA LEU A 260 -21.26 -23.76 8.78
C LEU A 260 -20.09 -24.72 8.99
N THR A 261 -19.31 -24.97 7.94
CA THR A 261 -18.17 -25.88 7.98
C THR A 261 -16.90 -25.09 7.59
N LEU A 262 -15.91 -25.12 8.48
CA LEU A 262 -14.61 -24.50 8.26
C LEU A 262 -13.61 -25.55 7.77
N ARG A 263 -12.93 -25.29 6.65
CA ARG A 263 -11.83 -26.08 6.15
C ARG A 263 -10.51 -25.37 6.38
N LEU A 264 -9.65 -25.96 7.18
CA LEU A 264 -8.32 -25.41 7.47
C LEU A 264 -7.29 -26.53 7.65
N ASP A 265 -6.06 -26.22 7.29
CA ASP A 265 -4.88 -26.98 7.67
C ASP A 265 -4.22 -26.23 8.83
N ALA A 266 -3.86 -26.94 9.88
CA ALA A 266 -3.22 -26.38 11.05
C ALA A 266 -2.12 -27.31 11.56
N GLU A 267 -1.01 -26.77 12.00
CA GLU A 267 0.04 -27.54 12.65
C GLU A 267 -0.37 -27.97 14.06
N CYS A 268 0.28 -29.01 14.60
CA CYS A 268 -0.13 -29.67 15.84
C CYS A 268 -0.19 -28.76 17.07
N THR A 269 0.56 -27.67 17.09
CA THR A 269 0.60 -26.69 18.19
C THR A 269 -0.39 -25.55 18.02
N SER A 270 -1.04 -25.46 16.85
CA SER A 270 -1.91 -24.33 16.51
C SER A 270 -3.25 -24.40 17.23
N THR A 271 -3.75 -23.24 17.62
CA THR A 271 -5.09 -23.08 18.22
C THR A 271 -5.89 -22.04 17.45
N VAL A 272 -7.20 -22.28 17.27
CA VAL A 272 -8.11 -21.35 16.59
C VAL A 272 -9.39 -21.21 17.39
N GLU A 273 -9.68 -20.01 17.83
CA GLU A 273 -11.02 -19.64 18.31
C GLU A 273 -11.84 -19.12 17.13
N VAL A 274 -13.04 -19.63 16.98
CA VAL A 274 -13.97 -19.23 15.94
C VAL A 274 -15.15 -18.51 16.57
N ALA A 275 -15.40 -17.27 16.12
CA ALA A 275 -16.55 -16.50 16.53
C ALA A 275 -17.34 -16.01 15.32
N VAL A 276 -18.65 -15.86 15.45
CA VAL A 276 -19.55 -15.36 14.42
C VAL A 276 -20.29 -14.12 14.92
N SER A 277 -20.58 -13.21 13.99
CA SER A 277 -21.44 -12.05 14.21
C SER A 277 -22.52 -12.06 13.15
N TYR A 278 -23.78 -11.91 13.57
CA TYR A 278 -24.94 -11.91 12.69
C TYR A 278 -25.49 -10.48 12.58
N ASP A 279 -25.73 -10.02 11.37
CA ASP A 279 -26.34 -8.71 11.07
C ASP A 279 -25.64 -7.54 11.78
N GLY A 280 -24.29 -7.62 11.89
CA GLY A 280 -23.48 -6.60 12.59
C GLY A 280 -23.59 -6.60 14.12
N GLY A 281 -24.21 -7.63 14.72
CA GLY A 281 -24.36 -7.80 16.15
C GLY A 281 -23.08 -8.17 16.89
N ALA A 282 -23.19 -8.50 18.17
CA ALA A 282 -22.07 -8.90 18.99
C ALA A 282 -21.42 -10.21 18.49
N TRP A 283 -20.14 -10.39 18.78
CA TRP A 283 -19.41 -11.62 18.48
C TRP A 283 -19.80 -12.73 19.44
N GLU A 284 -20.19 -13.88 18.90
CA GLU A 284 -20.51 -15.11 19.61
C GLU A 284 -19.43 -16.14 19.32
N THR A 285 -18.66 -16.58 20.32
CA THR A 285 -17.69 -17.68 20.14
C THR A 285 -18.45 -18.98 19.96
N VAL A 286 -18.22 -19.65 18.84
CA VAL A 286 -18.91 -20.91 18.46
C VAL A 286 -18.03 -22.14 18.60
N ALA A 287 -16.71 -21.98 18.50
CA ALA A 287 -15.80 -23.11 18.65
C ALA A 287 -14.41 -22.65 19.12
N SER A 288 -13.71 -23.54 19.83
CA SER A 288 -12.28 -23.49 20.06
C SER A 288 -11.69 -24.78 19.49
N LEU A 289 -10.90 -24.64 18.44
CA LEU A 289 -10.31 -25.73 17.70
C LEU A 289 -8.84 -25.84 18.09
N ALA A 290 -8.42 -26.98 18.60
CA ALA A 290 -7.02 -27.35 18.67
C ALA A 290 -6.69 -28.24 17.44
N ALA A 291 -5.53 -28.02 16.86
CA ALA A 291 -5.11 -28.81 15.70
C ALA A 291 -5.08 -30.31 16.04
N GLN A 292 -5.77 -31.10 15.29
CA GLN A 292 -5.83 -32.57 15.45
C GLN A 292 -5.29 -33.21 14.16
N GLY A 293 -3.97 -33.28 14.05
CA GLY A 293 -3.30 -34.09 13.04
C GLY A 293 -3.85 -33.92 11.61
N SER A 294 -4.54 -34.92 11.10
CA SER A 294 -5.03 -34.95 9.69
C SER A 294 -6.43 -34.34 9.50
N ARG A 295 -7.07 -33.84 10.53
CA ARG A 295 -8.44 -33.28 10.39
C ARG A 295 -8.40 -31.92 9.72
N ARG A 296 -9.08 -31.82 8.58
CA ARG A 296 -9.09 -30.59 7.73
C ARG A 296 -10.46 -29.93 7.62
N SER A 297 -11.51 -30.53 8.18
CA SER A 297 -12.88 -30.03 8.10
C SER A 297 -13.56 -30.06 9.45
N TYR A 298 -14.09 -28.91 9.88
CA TYR A 298 -14.70 -28.69 11.17
C TYR A 298 -16.10 -28.13 11.01
N ASP A 299 -17.11 -28.90 11.41
CA ASP A 299 -18.47 -28.37 11.51
C ASP A 299 -18.56 -27.52 12.77
N LEU A 300 -18.97 -26.27 12.60
CA LEU A 300 -19.06 -25.32 13.69
C LEU A 300 -20.37 -25.51 14.46
N PRO A 301 -20.34 -25.69 15.79
CA PRO A 301 -21.52 -25.87 16.60
C PRO A 301 -22.18 -24.53 16.91
N PHE A 302 -22.94 -23.97 15.97
CA PHE A 302 -23.73 -22.76 16.22
C PHE A 302 -25.22 -23.07 16.21
N VAL A 303 -26.01 -22.15 16.80
CA VAL A 303 -27.48 -22.28 16.78
C VAL A 303 -27.99 -21.75 15.44
N PRO A 304 -28.61 -22.61 14.62
CA PRO A 304 -29.17 -22.18 13.34
C PRO A 304 -30.18 -21.04 13.52
N ARG A 305 -30.02 -19.98 12.74
CA ARG A 305 -30.91 -18.81 12.82
C ARG A 305 -31.07 -18.11 11.47
N ARG A 306 -32.04 -17.23 11.39
CA ARG A 306 -32.20 -16.34 10.23
C ARG A 306 -31.30 -15.13 10.39
N CYS A 307 -30.61 -14.76 9.32
CA CYS A 307 -29.80 -13.55 9.23
C CYS A 307 -29.71 -13.05 7.79
N GLY A 308 -29.44 -11.78 7.61
CA GLY A 308 -29.17 -11.17 6.31
C GLY A 308 -27.69 -11.19 5.96
N SER A 309 -26.83 -11.12 6.98
CA SER A 309 -25.37 -11.20 6.82
C SER A 309 -24.72 -11.95 7.96
N LEU A 310 -23.52 -12.46 7.68
CA LEU A 310 -22.67 -13.19 8.63
C LEU A 310 -21.25 -12.67 8.52
N ARG A 311 -20.59 -12.42 9.66
CA ARG A 311 -19.16 -12.21 9.73
C ARG A 311 -18.52 -13.30 10.56
N LEU A 312 -17.36 -13.76 10.12
CA LEU A 312 -16.55 -14.76 10.80
C LEU A 312 -15.28 -14.10 11.35
N ARG A 313 -14.92 -14.46 12.58
CA ARG A 313 -13.66 -14.06 13.19
C ARG A 313 -12.91 -15.32 13.63
N LEU A 314 -11.67 -15.45 13.16
CA LEU A 314 -10.73 -16.48 13.59
C LEU A 314 -9.63 -15.79 14.38
N ARG A 315 -9.39 -16.25 15.60
CA ARG A 315 -8.26 -15.82 16.45
C ARG A 315 -7.47 -17.03 16.87
N GLY A 316 -6.17 -16.93 16.91
CA GLY A 316 -5.37 -18.08 17.31
C GLY A 316 -3.89 -17.80 17.36
N LYS A 317 -3.14 -18.87 17.46
CA LYS A 317 -1.67 -18.91 17.43
C LYS A 317 -1.21 -20.06 16.57
N GLY A 318 -0.01 -19.95 16.03
CA GLY A 318 0.63 -20.98 15.22
C GLY A 318 0.25 -20.90 13.73
N GLN A 319 0.80 -21.79 12.94
CA GLN A 319 0.65 -21.80 11.49
C GLN A 319 -0.68 -22.43 11.08
N ILE A 320 -1.47 -21.66 10.34
CA ILE A 320 -2.80 -22.08 9.88
C ILE A 320 -3.01 -21.64 8.44
N THR A 321 -3.53 -22.55 7.63
CA THR A 321 -3.97 -22.25 6.27
C THR A 321 -5.48 -22.43 6.17
N LEU A 322 -6.21 -21.33 5.98
CA LEU A 322 -7.65 -21.37 5.71
C LEU A 322 -7.89 -21.80 4.26
N ARG A 323 -8.55 -22.95 4.07
CA ARG A 323 -8.87 -23.53 2.75
C ARG A 323 -10.26 -23.15 2.26
N GLY A 324 -11.19 -22.88 3.15
CA GLY A 324 -12.53 -22.49 2.76
C GLY A 324 -13.53 -22.46 3.90
N LEU A 325 -14.63 -21.80 3.62
CA LEU A 325 -15.82 -21.73 4.47
C LEU A 325 -17.02 -22.22 3.66
N VAL A 326 -17.66 -23.29 4.12
CA VAL A 326 -18.86 -23.83 3.50
C VAL A 326 -20.06 -23.50 4.38
N ARG A 327 -21.08 -22.90 3.79
CA ARG A 327 -22.33 -22.54 4.45
C ARG A 327 -23.50 -23.28 3.81
N THR A 328 -24.42 -23.79 4.60
CA THR A 328 -25.67 -24.38 4.15
C THR A 328 -26.82 -23.48 4.51
N ILE A 329 -27.55 -23.00 3.52
CA ILE A 329 -28.67 -22.06 3.66
C ILE A 329 -29.95 -22.85 3.34
N ALA A 330 -30.93 -22.77 4.23
CA ALA A 330 -32.24 -23.32 3.93
C ALA A 330 -33.02 -22.34 3.02
N PRO A 331 -33.67 -22.85 1.96
CA PRO A 331 -34.45 -22.03 1.05
C PRO A 331 -35.64 -21.38 1.78
N ALA A 332 -36.01 -20.18 1.34
CA ALA A 332 -37.27 -19.56 1.73
C ALA A 332 -38.40 -20.41 1.23
N LYS A 333 -39.24 -20.91 2.14
CA LYS A 333 -40.44 -21.75 1.92
C LYS A 333 -40.59 -22.40 0.53
N GLY A 334 -40.25 -23.67 0.40
CA GLY A 334 -40.73 -24.55 -0.67
C GLY A 334 -39.73 -25.01 -1.72
N LYS A 335 -38.44 -24.79 -1.59
CA LYS A 335 -37.41 -25.37 -2.48
C LYS A 335 -36.43 -26.26 -1.71
N LEU A 336 -35.95 -27.31 -2.39
CA LEU A 336 -34.95 -28.24 -1.90
C LEU A 336 -33.61 -27.54 -1.66
N TRP A 337 -32.79 -28.06 -0.73
CA TRP A 337 -31.50 -27.55 -0.28
C TRP A 337 -30.53 -27.34 -1.47
N GLU A 338 -29.95 -26.14 -1.58
CA GLU A 338 -28.81 -25.87 -2.47
C GLU A 338 -27.54 -25.73 -1.61
N GLU A 339 -26.49 -26.51 -1.93
CA GLU A 339 -25.15 -26.32 -1.40
C GLU A 339 -24.44 -25.27 -2.25
N ASP A 340 -24.08 -24.16 -1.65
CA ASP A 340 -23.29 -23.12 -2.29
C ASP A 340 -21.81 -23.27 -1.88
N THR A 341 -20.98 -23.68 -2.83
CA THR A 341 -19.54 -23.96 -2.65
C THR A 341 -18.66 -22.83 -3.14
N SER A 342 -19.12 -21.59 -3.09
CA SER A 342 -18.35 -20.46 -3.62
C SER A 342 -17.43 -19.83 -2.59
N TRP A 343 -16.23 -20.31 -2.47
CA TRP A 343 -14.96 -19.61 -2.14
C TRP A 343 -13.82 -20.61 -2.30
N GLN A 344 -13.16 -20.55 -3.44
CA GLN A 344 -11.81 -21.07 -3.60
C GLN A 344 -10.84 -19.90 -3.44
N ALA A 345 -9.88 -20.04 -2.55
CA ALA A 345 -8.78 -19.10 -2.35
C ALA A 345 -7.74 -19.27 -3.48
#